data_6f3d46f4d2aa08464752c9704513c4cd
#
_entry.id   6f3d46f4d2aa08464752c9704513c4cd
#
_cell.length_a   1.000
_cell.length_b   1.000
_cell.length_c   1.000
_cell.angle_alpha   90.00
_cell.angle_beta   90.00
_cell.angle_gamma   90.00
#
_symmetry.space_group_name_H-M   'P 1'
#
loop_
_entity.id
_entity.type
_entity.pdbx_description
1 polymer ?
#
loop_
_entity_poly.entity_id
_entity_poly.type
_entity_poly.pdbx_seq_one_letter_code
_entity_poly.pdbx_strand_id
1 'polypeptide(L)'
;SSTEFTGGDGGFPYIDQISTKYLISNYVYNDAVYLYSLVGTTYSNGYSSMYLSSSSDGDSSDDTEGDFINPGALDSNLDILYANGSKSGNFKIRRFIDLDTNSPSDNYITGLPNSPSAFHISTHTSTSTTLLVGTDHGEVLLIRDANSSNSASQIGNFIGSVSNLKFGSNEQEIYVTLYNYGVVNIKYTSDGGTNWDDKDGNLPDIPVLAIQPNPYSSDEVIIGTDLGVWKTTN
;
A
#
# COMPACT_ATOMS: atom_id res chain seq x y z
N SER A 1 -7.53 17.17 25.08
CA SER A 1 -6.30 17.69 24.47
C SER A 1 -5.92 16.80 23.31
N SER A 2 -5.62 17.36 22.16
CA SER A 2 -5.02 16.64 21.04
C SER A 2 -3.50 16.58 21.23
N THR A 3 -2.88 15.44 20.95
CA THR A 3 -1.43 15.30 20.92
C THR A 3 -1.00 15.20 19.46
N GLU A 4 -0.13 16.10 19.04
CA GLU A 4 0.52 16.02 17.74
C GLU A 4 1.68 15.03 17.84
N PHE A 5 1.70 14.02 16.97
CA PHE A 5 2.77 13.01 16.94
C PHE A 5 3.92 13.39 16.03
N THR A 6 3.61 14.05 14.90
CA THR A 6 4.59 14.60 13.95
C THR A 6 4.05 15.87 13.34
N GLY A 7 4.94 16.80 12.97
CA GLY A 7 4.62 18.01 12.22
C GLY A 7 5.18 17.96 10.80
N GLY A 8 4.76 18.89 9.95
CA GLY A 8 5.20 19.02 8.56
C GLY A 8 4.27 18.35 7.54
N ASP A 9 4.75 18.12 6.32
CA ASP A 9 4.00 17.44 5.27
C ASP A 9 3.91 15.95 5.58
N GLY A 10 2.73 15.45 5.93
CA GLY A 10 2.49 14.07 6.32
C GLY A 10 2.23 13.17 5.12
N GLY A 11 2.70 11.90 5.20
CA GLY A 11 2.29 10.81 4.35
C GLY A 11 1.11 10.02 4.94
N PHE A 12 0.96 8.76 4.54
CA PHE A 12 -0.07 7.88 5.06
C PHE A 12 0.25 7.43 6.50
N PRO A 13 -0.66 7.67 7.47
CA PRO A 13 -0.53 7.09 8.80
C PRO A 13 -1.09 5.66 8.82
N TYR A 14 -0.52 4.82 9.68
CA TYR A 14 -0.99 3.44 9.88
C TYR A 14 -1.19 3.19 11.37
N ILE A 15 -2.22 2.43 11.71
CA ILE A 15 -2.49 1.99 13.06
C ILE A 15 -2.68 0.48 13.07
N ASP A 16 -2.10 -0.19 14.05
CA ASP A 16 -2.35 -1.61 14.29
C ASP A 16 -3.84 -1.83 14.58
N GLN A 17 -4.51 -2.58 13.70
CA GLN A 17 -5.96 -2.81 13.73
C GLN A 17 -6.35 -4.04 14.56
N ILE A 18 -5.40 -4.90 14.93
CA ILE A 18 -5.68 -6.16 15.65
C ILE A 18 -5.54 -5.96 17.15
N SER A 19 -4.43 -5.44 17.62
CA SER A 19 -4.13 -5.31 19.05
C SER A 19 -3.99 -3.85 19.51
N THR A 20 -3.98 -2.91 18.59
CA THR A 20 -3.87 -1.45 18.85
C THR A 20 -2.62 -1.12 19.69
N LYS A 21 -1.51 -1.81 19.42
CA LYS A 21 -0.26 -1.65 20.19
C LYS A 21 0.55 -0.44 19.74
N TYR A 22 0.48 -0.09 18.45
CA TYR A 22 1.30 0.96 17.88
C TYR A 22 0.57 1.74 16.78
N LEU A 23 1.15 2.88 16.49
CA LEU A 23 0.79 3.77 15.38
C LEU A 23 2.08 4.12 14.63
N ILE A 24 1.98 4.22 13.31
CA ILE A 24 3.07 4.66 12.45
C ILE A 24 2.64 5.97 11.79
N SER A 25 3.48 6.97 11.85
CA SER A 25 3.37 8.17 11.00
C SER A 25 4.51 8.19 10.01
N ASN A 26 4.24 8.69 8.82
CA ASN A 26 5.20 8.78 7.74
C ASN A 26 5.35 10.24 7.31
N TYR A 27 6.58 10.69 7.14
CA TYR A 27 6.91 11.92 6.45
C TYR A 27 7.17 11.63 4.98
N VAL A 28 7.33 12.66 4.18
CA VAL A 28 7.55 12.52 2.74
C VAL A 28 8.78 11.66 2.42
N TYR A 29 8.76 10.92 1.32
CA TYR A 29 9.87 10.11 0.80
C TYR A 29 10.41 9.01 1.74
N ASN A 30 9.63 8.51 2.70
CA ASN A 30 10.14 7.68 3.80
C ASN A 30 11.32 8.30 4.59
N ASP A 31 11.50 9.61 4.52
CA ASP A 31 12.60 10.29 5.22
C ASP A 31 12.50 10.11 6.74
N ALA A 32 11.29 10.13 7.27
CA ALA A 32 11.05 9.86 8.67
C ALA A 32 9.80 9.00 8.86
N VAL A 33 9.99 7.69 9.00
CA VAL A 33 8.93 6.75 9.40
C VAL A 33 9.02 6.54 10.91
N TYR A 34 8.06 7.08 11.64
CA TYR A 34 8.01 7.00 13.11
C TYR A 34 7.06 5.88 13.56
N LEU A 35 7.56 5.05 14.47
CA LEU A 35 6.78 4.08 15.22
C LEU A 35 6.53 4.61 16.65
N TYR A 36 5.27 4.64 17.06
CA TYR A 36 4.85 5.07 18.40
C TYR A 36 4.15 3.92 19.11
N SER A 37 4.57 3.62 20.35
CA SER A 37 3.84 2.70 21.21
C SER A 37 2.57 3.34 21.76
N LEU A 38 1.46 2.64 21.62
CA LEU A 38 0.17 2.99 22.24
C LEU A 38 -0.04 2.29 23.59
N VAL A 39 0.79 1.28 23.91
CA VAL A 39 0.70 0.47 25.15
C VAL A 39 1.89 0.66 26.10
N GLY A 40 2.76 1.64 25.82
CA GLY A 40 3.90 1.98 26.68
C GLY A 40 5.11 1.06 26.48
N THR A 41 5.24 0.37 25.35
CA THR A 41 6.45 -0.37 24.99
C THR A 41 7.64 0.59 24.95
N THR A 42 8.75 0.20 25.56
CA THR A 42 10.02 0.91 25.44
C THR A 42 10.86 0.22 24.37
N TYR A 43 11.16 0.96 23.31
CA TYR A 43 11.97 0.46 22.18
C TYR A 43 13.47 0.44 22.53
N SER A 44 14.27 -0.13 21.64
CA SER A 44 15.72 -0.28 21.82
C SER A 44 16.48 1.03 22.03
N ASN A 45 15.90 2.18 21.62
CA ASN A 45 16.43 3.52 21.88
C ASN A 45 16.11 4.07 23.28
N GLY A 46 15.34 3.34 24.11
CA GLY A 46 14.94 3.74 25.46
C GLY A 46 13.70 4.64 25.54
N TYR A 47 12.99 4.89 24.42
CA TYR A 47 11.80 5.74 24.37
C TYR A 47 10.57 4.93 23.93
N SER A 48 9.38 5.50 24.08
CA SER A 48 8.10 4.95 23.59
C SER A 48 7.83 5.25 22.10
N SER A 49 8.80 5.81 21.41
CA SER A 49 8.79 6.04 19.96
C SER A 49 10.18 5.85 19.38
N MET A 50 10.25 5.46 18.13
CA MET A 50 11.51 5.32 17.40
C MET A 50 11.34 5.60 15.90
N TYR A 51 12.43 5.97 15.25
CA TYR A 51 12.50 5.97 13.79
C TYR A 51 12.66 4.55 13.27
N LEU A 52 11.82 4.15 12.34
CA LEU A 52 12.01 2.94 11.52
C LEU A 52 12.95 3.23 10.34
N SER A 53 12.91 4.48 9.84
CA SER A 53 13.89 5.00 8.89
C SER A 53 14.16 6.46 9.21
N SER A 54 15.40 6.85 9.08
CA SER A 54 15.84 8.26 9.12
C SER A 54 17.03 8.38 8.19
N SER A 55 17.19 9.53 7.55
CA SER A 55 18.46 9.90 6.96
C SER A 55 19.50 10.00 8.08
N SER A 56 20.53 9.17 8.06
CA SER A 56 21.48 9.03 9.16
C SER A 56 22.48 10.20 9.28
N ASP A 57 22.52 11.11 8.31
CA ASP A 57 23.52 12.18 8.20
C ASP A 57 22.96 13.61 8.23
N GLY A 58 21.64 13.77 8.32
CA GLY A 58 20.99 15.09 8.33
C GLY A 58 20.99 15.79 6.95
N ASP A 59 21.43 15.13 5.90
CA ASP A 59 21.30 15.58 4.52
C ASP A 59 20.11 14.83 3.85
N SER A 60 18.96 15.50 3.85
CA SER A 60 17.71 14.98 3.28
C SER A 60 17.75 14.79 1.75
N SER A 61 18.84 15.17 1.08
CA SER A 61 18.89 15.14 -0.38
C SER A 61 19.31 13.79 -0.97
N ASP A 62 20.04 12.96 -0.22
CA ASP A 62 20.63 11.73 -0.76
C ASP A 62 19.94 10.44 -0.33
N ASP A 63 19.16 10.43 0.76
CA ASP A 63 18.56 9.21 1.33
C ASP A 63 17.06 9.05 1.10
N THR A 64 16.46 9.89 0.27
CA THR A 64 15.04 9.79 -0.05
C THR A 64 14.70 8.51 -0.82
N GLU A 65 13.81 7.70 -0.25
CA GLU A 65 13.24 6.53 -0.92
C GLU A 65 11.73 6.73 -1.15
N GLY A 66 11.20 6.14 -2.21
CA GLY A 66 9.78 6.21 -2.54
C GLY A 66 9.36 7.56 -3.12
N ASP A 67 8.08 7.88 -2.95
CA ASP A 67 7.44 9.07 -3.50
C ASP A 67 7.21 10.15 -2.43
N PHE A 68 6.92 11.39 -2.87
CA PHE A 68 6.60 12.50 -1.96
C PHE A 68 5.46 12.13 -1.00
N ILE A 69 4.33 11.64 -1.49
CA ILE A 69 3.32 10.96 -0.70
C ILE A 69 3.52 9.46 -0.93
N ASN A 70 4.23 8.81 0.00
CA ASN A 70 4.71 7.47 -0.22
C ASN A 70 3.61 6.42 0.04
N PRO A 71 3.26 5.58 -0.96
CA PRO A 71 2.25 4.54 -0.80
C PRO A 71 2.77 3.39 0.05
N GLY A 72 1.83 2.74 0.76
CA GLY A 72 2.13 1.55 1.54
C GLY A 72 0.88 0.87 2.09
N ALA A 73 1.07 -0.27 2.75
CA ALA A 73 0.02 -1.01 3.45
C ALA A 73 0.58 -1.72 4.68
N LEU A 74 -0.20 -1.72 5.77
CA LEU A 74 0.14 -2.37 7.04
C LEU A 74 -0.58 -3.72 7.15
N ASP A 75 0.17 -4.80 7.33
CA ASP A 75 -0.35 -6.09 7.79
C ASP A 75 -0.33 -6.13 9.31
N SER A 76 -1.48 -5.84 9.92
CA SER A 76 -1.63 -5.86 11.38
C SER A 76 -1.70 -7.28 11.97
N ASN A 77 -1.84 -8.34 11.15
CA ASN A 77 -1.78 -9.71 11.66
C ASN A 77 -0.35 -10.17 11.90
N LEU A 78 0.57 -9.69 11.08
CA LEU A 78 1.98 -10.07 11.11
C LEU A 78 2.91 -8.93 11.52
N ASP A 79 2.33 -7.76 11.86
CA ASP A 79 3.08 -6.57 12.29
C ASP A 79 4.15 -6.13 11.29
N ILE A 80 3.74 -6.05 10.00
CA ILE A 80 4.62 -5.71 8.87
C ILE A 80 4.05 -4.52 8.07
N LEU A 81 4.83 -3.47 7.90
CA LEU A 81 4.54 -2.37 6.97
C LEU A 81 5.30 -2.59 5.65
N TYR A 82 4.58 -2.57 4.55
CA TYR A 82 5.11 -2.53 3.19
C TYR A 82 4.97 -1.12 2.65
N ALA A 83 6.04 -0.54 2.14
CA ALA A 83 6.06 0.81 1.58
C ALA A 83 6.91 0.86 0.31
N ASN A 84 6.65 1.83 -0.58
CA ASN A 84 7.54 2.06 -1.71
C ASN A 84 8.92 2.48 -1.19
N GLY A 85 9.94 1.69 -1.49
CA GLY A 85 11.34 1.93 -1.14
C GLY A 85 12.21 2.18 -2.37
N SER A 86 11.60 2.57 -3.50
CA SER A 86 12.31 2.80 -4.76
C SER A 86 13.21 4.02 -4.68
N LYS A 87 14.40 3.94 -5.29
CA LYS A 87 15.35 5.04 -5.35
C LYS A 87 16.17 4.97 -6.65
N SER A 88 16.24 6.08 -7.37
CA SER A 88 17.12 6.25 -8.53
C SER A 88 17.00 5.12 -9.57
N GLY A 89 15.77 4.73 -9.93
CA GLY A 89 15.49 3.67 -10.91
C GLY A 89 15.68 2.24 -10.40
N ASN A 90 16.00 2.07 -9.12
CA ASN A 90 15.98 0.77 -8.46
C ASN A 90 14.62 0.59 -7.75
N PHE A 91 13.71 -0.13 -8.38
CA PHE A 91 12.33 -0.30 -7.91
C PHE A 91 12.25 -1.45 -6.92
N LYS A 92 11.76 -1.15 -5.71
CA LYS A 92 11.73 -2.08 -4.58
C LYS A 92 10.64 -1.71 -3.59
N ILE A 93 10.21 -2.68 -2.79
CA ILE A 93 9.35 -2.47 -1.63
C ILE A 93 10.23 -2.56 -0.39
N ARG A 94 10.15 -1.59 0.50
CA ARG A 94 10.71 -1.66 1.85
C ARG A 94 9.70 -2.34 2.76
N ARG A 95 10.16 -3.36 3.47
CA ARG A 95 9.35 -4.16 4.38
C ARG A 95 9.89 -3.97 5.78
N PHE A 96 9.16 -3.23 6.63
CA PHE A 96 9.46 -3.06 8.04
C PHE A 96 8.76 -4.17 8.82
N ILE A 97 9.50 -4.93 9.60
CA ILE A 97 9.07 -6.14 10.30
C ILE A 97 9.24 -6.01 11.81
N ASP A 98 8.57 -6.90 12.55
CA ASP A 98 8.63 -6.98 14.02
C ASP A 98 8.18 -5.67 14.70
N LEU A 99 7.17 -4.99 14.14
CA LEU A 99 6.71 -3.66 14.57
C LEU A 99 6.11 -3.67 15.98
N ASP A 100 5.63 -4.82 16.46
CA ASP A 100 5.09 -5.00 17.81
C ASP A 100 6.15 -5.31 18.87
N THR A 101 7.42 -5.41 18.46
CA THR A 101 8.55 -5.71 19.34
C THR A 101 9.29 -4.44 19.77
N ASN A 102 10.27 -4.57 20.66
CA ASN A 102 11.13 -3.47 21.06
C ASN A 102 12.32 -3.22 20.10
N SER A 103 12.48 -4.03 19.06
CA SER A 103 13.60 -3.97 18.11
C SER A 103 13.13 -4.28 16.69
N PRO A 104 12.27 -3.44 16.09
CA PRO A 104 11.90 -3.58 14.69
C PRO A 104 13.11 -3.55 13.76
N SER A 105 12.97 -4.17 12.61
CA SER A 105 13.99 -4.19 11.56
C SER A 105 13.36 -4.02 10.18
N ASP A 106 14.17 -3.95 9.13
CA ASP A 106 13.68 -3.84 7.77
C ASP A 106 14.52 -4.62 6.75
N ASN A 107 13.90 -4.89 5.62
CA ASN A 107 14.51 -5.48 4.44
C ASN A 107 13.73 -5.11 3.19
N TYR A 108 14.15 -5.61 2.01
CA TYR A 108 13.57 -5.22 0.74
C TYR A 108 13.10 -6.41 -0.09
N ILE A 109 11.97 -6.21 -0.80
CA ILE A 109 11.55 -7.00 -1.95
C ILE A 109 12.02 -6.23 -3.19
N THR A 110 12.89 -6.82 -3.99
CA THR A 110 13.59 -6.17 -5.11
C THR A 110 13.19 -6.75 -6.46
N GLY A 111 13.61 -6.08 -7.55
CA GLY A 111 13.37 -6.58 -8.90
C GLY A 111 11.99 -6.29 -9.44
N LEU A 112 11.33 -5.24 -8.96
CA LEU A 112 10.08 -4.76 -9.51
C LEU A 112 10.33 -4.07 -10.86
N PRO A 113 9.35 -4.13 -11.79
CA PRO A 113 9.49 -3.54 -13.12
C PRO A 113 9.47 -2.00 -13.09
N ASN A 114 8.67 -1.41 -12.19
CA ASN A 114 8.50 0.03 -12.05
C ASN A 114 8.19 0.41 -10.59
N SER A 115 8.05 1.72 -10.29
CA SER A 115 7.81 2.21 -8.94
C SER A 115 6.43 1.80 -8.43
N PRO A 116 6.33 1.21 -7.24
CA PRO A 116 5.04 0.95 -6.60
C PRO A 116 4.25 2.22 -6.36
N SER A 117 3.00 2.27 -6.84
CA SER A 117 2.08 3.41 -6.67
C SER A 117 0.88 3.08 -5.78
N ALA A 118 0.56 1.79 -5.62
CA ALA A 118 -0.55 1.35 -4.79
C ALA A 118 -0.27 -0.03 -4.16
N PHE A 119 -0.83 -0.25 -2.97
CA PHE A 119 -0.66 -1.48 -2.20
C PHE A 119 -2.00 -1.95 -1.63
N HIS A 120 -2.21 -3.27 -1.59
CA HIS A 120 -3.32 -3.86 -0.84
C HIS A 120 -2.95 -5.22 -0.28
N ILE A 121 -3.25 -5.43 1.00
CA ILE A 121 -3.03 -6.69 1.71
C ILE A 121 -4.33 -7.47 1.75
N SER A 122 -4.27 -8.77 1.45
CA SER A 122 -5.41 -9.66 1.57
C SER A 122 -5.90 -9.77 3.01
N THR A 123 -7.21 -9.67 3.20
CA THR A 123 -7.86 -9.96 4.49
C THR A 123 -8.36 -11.40 4.57
N HIS A 124 -8.14 -12.21 3.53
CA HIS A 124 -8.60 -13.60 3.44
C HIS A 124 -7.66 -14.60 4.11
N THR A 125 -6.43 -14.17 4.44
CA THR A 125 -5.47 -14.93 5.22
C THR A 125 -4.85 -14.06 6.31
N SER A 126 -4.51 -14.65 7.46
CA SER A 126 -3.86 -13.97 8.59
C SER A 126 -2.55 -14.64 9.03
N THR A 127 -2.14 -15.71 8.36
CA THR A 127 -0.93 -16.48 8.70
C THR A 127 0.22 -16.21 7.75
N SER A 128 -0.05 -15.60 6.61
CA SER A 128 0.93 -15.08 5.66
C SER A 128 0.35 -13.86 4.95
N THR A 129 1.23 -13.00 4.42
CA THR A 129 0.81 -11.83 3.66
C THR A 129 0.66 -12.17 2.19
N THR A 130 -0.56 -12.06 1.64
CA THR A 130 -0.78 -11.94 0.20
C THR A 130 -0.90 -10.47 -0.15
N LEU A 131 0.05 -9.95 -0.93
CA LEU A 131 0.19 -8.54 -1.25
C LEU A 131 -0.07 -8.28 -2.73
N LEU A 132 -0.99 -7.36 -3.04
CA LEU A 132 -1.12 -6.73 -4.35
C LEU A 132 -0.33 -5.44 -4.40
N VAL A 133 0.37 -5.23 -5.51
CA VAL A 133 1.13 -4.01 -5.77
C VAL A 133 0.80 -3.51 -7.18
N GLY A 134 0.38 -2.27 -7.29
CA GLY A 134 0.26 -1.55 -8.56
C GLY A 134 1.48 -0.67 -8.77
N THR A 135 1.85 -0.43 -10.03
CA THR A 135 2.94 0.47 -10.36
C THR A 135 2.46 1.72 -11.08
N ASP A 136 3.31 2.72 -11.12
CA ASP A 136 3.10 3.97 -11.85
C ASP A 136 3.05 3.81 -13.39
N HIS A 137 3.42 2.62 -13.90
CA HIS A 137 3.39 2.26 -15.32
C HIS A 137 2.33 1.21 -15.66
N GLY A 138 1.48 0.82 -14.71
CA GLY A 138 0.28 0.00 -14.94
C GLY A 138 0.45 -1.49 -14.71
N GLU A 139 1.62 -1.95 -14.28
CA GLU A 139 1.76 -3.34 -13.89
C GLU A 139 1.02 -3.61 -12.58
N VAL A 140 0.42 -4.78 -12.50
CA VAL A 140 -0.18 -5.34 -11.29
C VAL A 140 0.60 -6.58 -10.89
N LEU A 141 1.15 -6.55 -9.69
CA LEU A 141 1.97 -7.62 -9.15
C LEU A 141 1.25 -8.29 -7.98
N LEU A 142 1.37 -9.61 -7.91
CA LEU A 142 0.92 -10.43 -6.78
C LEU A 142 2.14 -11.05 -6.11
N ILE A 143 2.29 -10.84 -4.81
CA ILE A 143 3.35 -11.41 -4.00
C ILE A 143 2.69 -12.27 -2.91
N ARG A 144 2.82 -13.60 -3.05
CA ARG A 144 2.36 -14.54 -2.04
C ARG A 144 3.44 -14.74 -0.99
N ASP A 145 3.01 -14.95 0.25
CA ASP A 145 3.91 -15.07 1.40
C ASP A 145 4.90 -13.90 1.50
N ALA A 146 4.41 -12.68 1.21
CA ALA A 146 5.23 -11.46 1.14
C ALA A 146 5.97 -11.15 2.46
N ASN A 147 5.55 -11.74 3.59
CA ASN A 147 6.25 -11.70 4.87
C ASN A 147 7.62 -12.42 4.84
N SER A 148 7.82 -13.36 3.93
CA SER A 148 9.06 -14.15 3.80
C SER A 148 9.58 -14.25 2.37
N SER A 149 8.70 -14.16 1.35
CA SER A 149 9.06 -14.23 -0.06
C SER A 149 9.53 -12.88 -0.60
N ASN A 150 10.39 -12.94 -1.63
CA ASN A 150 10.80 -11.78 -2.44
C ASN A 150 10.38 -11.93 -3.92
N SER A 151 9.52 -12.91 -4.24
CA SER A 151 9.11 -13.21 -5.62
C SER A 151 7.78 -12.54 -5.95
N ALA A 152 7.80 -11.54 -6.83
CA ALA A 152 6.63 -10.89 -7.38
C ALA A 152 6.25 -11.55 -8.72
N SER A 153 4.97 -11.88 -8.87
CA SER A 153 4.40 -12.37 -10.13
C SER A 153 3.55 -11.26 -10.76
N GLN A 154 3.86 -10.87 -11.98
CA GLN A 154 3.02 -9.94 -12.73
C GLN A 154 1.75 -10.65 -13.20
N ILE A 155 0.59 -10.13 -12.80
CA ILE A 155 -0.74 -10.68 -13.11
C ILE A 155 -1.56 -9.76 -14.02
N GLY A 156 -1.10 -8.54 -14.26
CA GLY A 156 -1.72 -7.57 -15.16
C GLY A 156 -0.74 -6.52 -15.64
N ASN A 157 -1.07 -5.86 -16.77
CA ASN A 157 -0.33 -4.71 -17.29
C ASN A 157 -1.29 -3.86 -18.12
N PHE A 158 -1.51 -2.61 -17.70
CA PHE A 158 -2.50 -1.71 -18.29
C PHE A 158 -1.85 -0.39 -18.69
N ILE A 159 -2.53 0.37 -19.55
CA ILE A 159 -2.06 1.71 -19.92
C ILE A 159 -2.51 2.69 -18.82
N GLY A 160 -1.56 3.24 -18.10
CA GLY A 160 -1.80 4.23 -17.06
C GLY A 160 -1.13 3.87 -15.73
N SER A 161 -1.23 4.76 -14.75
CA SER A 161 -0.73 4.55 -13.40
C SER A 161 -1.79 3.89 -12.53
N VAL A 162 -1.44 2.83 -11.82
CA VAL A 162 -2.35 2.19 -10.86
C VAL A 162 -2.55 3.11 -9.66
N SER A 163 -3.79 3.52 -9.44
CA SER A 163 -4.18 4.41 -8.32
C SER A 163 -4.63 3.63 -7.07
N ASN A 164 -5.31 2.51 -7.28
CA ASN A 164 -5.78 1.66 -6.19
C ASN A 164 -6.00 0.23 -6.66
N LEU A 165 -5.98 -0.72 -5.72
CA LEU A 165 -6.33 -2.11 -5.97
C LEU A 165 -6.95 -2.73 -4.72
N LYS A 166 -7.85 -3.69 -4.92
CA LYS A 166 -8.55 -4.40 -3.85
C LYS A 166 -8.81 -5.85 -4.23
N PHE A 167 -8.68 -6.74 -3.27
CA PHE A 167 -9.33 -8.03 -3.36
C PHE A 167 -10.85 -7.88 -3.19
N GLY A 168 -11.61 -8.71 -3.88
CA GLY A 168 -13.05 -8.84 -3.71
C GLY A 168 -13.42 -9.81 -2.59
N SER A 169 -14.38 -10.70 -2.84
CA SER A 169 -14.86 -11.70 -1.88
C SER A 169 -13.83 -12.82 -1.60
N ASN A 170 -12.78 -12.91 -2.40
CA ASN A 170 -11.68 -13.85 -2.28
C ASN A 170 -10.45 -13.34 -3.03
N GLU A 171 -9.31 -14.03 -2.93
CA GLU A 171 -8.04 -13.62 -3.55
C GLU A 171 -7.98 -13.83 -5.08
N GLN A 172 -8.98 -14.46 -5.70
CA GLN A 172 -9.09 -14.56 -7.16
C GLN A 172 -9.82 -13.35 -7.76
N GLU A 173 -10.66 -12.69 -6.98
CA GLU A 173 -11.34 -11.46 -7.36
C GLU A 173 -10.47 -10.27 -7.05
N ILE A 174 -10.08 -9.53 -8.09
CA ILE A 174 -9.21 -8.35 -7.95
C ILE A 174 -9.79 -7.21 -8.76
N TYR A 175 -9.88 -6.06 -8.14
CA TYR A 175 -10.23 -4.78 -8.75
C TYR A 175 -9.00 -3.90 -8.80
N VAL A 176 -8.81 -3.21 -9.93
CA VAL A 176 -7.70 -2.27 -10.16
C VAL A 176 -8.27 -0.99 -10.74
N THR A 177 -7.81 0.16 -10.24
CA THR A 177 -8.15 1.46 -10.81
C THR A 177 -6.92 2.19 -11.33
N LEU A 178 -7.12 3.04 -12.35
CA LEU A 178 -6.07 3.79 -13.00
C LEU A 178 -6.31 5.30 -12.89
N TYR A 179 -5.23 6.06 -12.72
CA TYR A 179 -5.22 7.51 -12.55
C TYR A 179 -4.91 8.23 -13.86
N ASN A 180 -5.69 7.99 -14.90
CA ASN A 180 -5.43 8.61 -16.21
C ASN A 180 -6.71 8.94 -16.94
N TYR A 181 -6.66 9.97 -17.79
CA TYR A 181 -7.67 10.21 -18.80
C TYR A 181 -7.37 9.41 -20.08
N GLY A 182 -8.39 9.10 -20.86
CA GLY A 182 -8.26 8.44 -22.15
C GLY A 182 -7.92 6.95 -22.05
N VAL A 183 -8.17 6.32 -20.90
CA VAL A 183 -7.95 4.89 -20.65
C VAL A 183 -9.18 4.26 -20.01
N VAL A 184 -9.23 2.92 -20.01
CA VAL A 184 -10.21 2.20 -19.19
C VAL A 184 -9.71 2.20 -17.74
N ASN A 185 -10.44 2.88 -16.87
CA ASN A 185 -9.99 3.19 -15.51
C ASN A 185 -10.31 2.12 -14.47
N ILE A 186 -11.20 1.16 -14.79
CA ILE A 186 -11.56 0.08 -13.86
C ILE A 186 -11.35 -1.27 -14.54
N LYS A 187 -10.43 -2.05 -13.99
CA LYS A 187 -10.13 -3.42 -14.43
C LYS A 187 -10.54 -4.41 -13.35
N TYR A 188 -11.08 -5.54 -13.76
CA TYR A 188 -11.55 -6.60 -12.86
C TYR A 188 -11.11 -7.96 -13.36
N THR A 189 -10.76 -8.84 -12.44
CA THR A 189 -10.56 -10.27 -12.69
C THR A 189 -11.31 -11.08 -11.65
N SER A 190 -11.81 -12.25 -12.04
CA SER A 190 -12.38 -13.26 -11.14
C SER A 190 -11.54 -14.53 -11.05
N ASP A 191 -10.39 -14.57 -11.73
CA ASP A 191 -9.54 -15.75 -11.86
C ASP A 191 -8.05 -15.48 -11.53
N GLY A 192 -7.81 -14.49 -10.67
CA GLY A 192 -6.48 -14.18 -10.15
C GLY A 192 -5.55 -13.51 -11.17
N GLY A 193 -6.11 -12.84 -12.16
CA GLY A 193 -5.37 -12.11 -13.18
C GLY A 193 -5.07 -12.90 -14.45
N THR A 194 -5.68 -14.09 -14.63
CA THR A 194 -5.56 -14.85 -15.89
C THR A 194 -6.32 -14.15 -17.01
N ASN A 195 -7.52 -13.64 -16.73
CA ASN A 195 -8.33 -12.83 -17.63
C ASN A 195 -8.76 -11.54 -16.92
N TRP A 196 -8.88 -10.45 -17.68
CA TRP A 196 -9.29 -9.15 -17.18
C TRP A 196 -10.43 -8.57 -17.98
N ASP A 197 -11.43 -8.05 -17.29
CA ASP A 197 -12.59 -7.36 -17.82
C ASP A 197 -12.48 -5.85 -17.58
N ASP A 198 -12.99 -5.08 -18.54
CA ASP A 198 -13.19 -3.64 -18.41
C ASP A 198 -14.53 -3.35 -17.71
N LYS A 199 -14.52 -2.52 -16.68
CA LYS A 199 -15.69 -2.25 -15.83
C LYS A 199 -16.08 -0.77 -15.72
N ASP A 200 -15.62 0.09 -16.62
CA ASP A 200 -16.00 1.52 -16.64
C ASP A 200 -17.50 1.73 -16.89
N GLY A 201 -18.13 0.84 -17.65
CA GLY A 201 -19.56 0.94 -17.96
C GLY A 201 -19.89 2.28 -18.64
N ASN A 202 -20.73 3.09 -17.97
CA ASN A 202 -21.11 4.43 -18.41
C ASN A 202 -20.40 5.55 -17.62
N LEU A 203 -19.32 5.22 -16.89
CA LEU A 203 -18.49 6.23 -16.23
C LEU A 203 -17.89 7.17 -17.30
N PRO A 204 -17.93 8.48 -17.11
CA PRO A 204 -17.22 9.41 -18.00
C PRO A 204 -15.71 9.15 -17.94
N ASP A 205 -14.98 9.62 -18.97
CA ASP A 205 -13.51 9.53 -19.00
C ASP A 205 -12.91 10.43 -17.91
N ILE A 206 -12.69 9.85 -16.73
CA ILE A 206 -12.14 10.51 -15.54
C ILE A 206 -11.25 9.56 -14.75
N PRO A 207 -10.17 10.07 -14.14
CA PRO A 207 -9.33 9.28 -13.23
C PRO A 207 -10.14 8.68 -12.08
N VAL A 208 -9.90 7.40 -11.77
CA VAL A 208 -10.46 6.73 -10.61
C VAL A 208 -9.35 6.59 -9.56
N LEU A 209 -9.57 7.19 -8.38
CA LEU A 209 -8.56 7.31 -7.32
C LEU A 209 -8.64 6.21 -6.26
N ALA A 210 -9.86 5.72 -6.04
CA ALA A 210 -10.14 4.74 -5.00
C ALA A 210 -11.24 3.79 -5.43
N ILE A 211 -11.18 2.55 -4.94
CA ILE A 211 -12.21 1.55 -5.16
C ILE A 211 -12.45 0.76 -3.88
N GLN A 212 -13.72 0.50 -3.58
CA GLN A 212 -14.12 -0.35 -2.46
C GLN A 212 -15.25 -1.27 -2.90
N PRO A 213 -14.96 -2.55 -3.16
CA PRO A 213 -15.98 -3.57 -3.32
C PRO A 213 -16.78 -3.74 -2.02
N ASN A 214 -18.09 -3.99 -2.15
CA ASN A 214 -18.90 -4.34 -0.98
C ASN A 214 -18.56 -5.79 -0.56
N PRO A 215 -18.08 -6.04 0.67
CA PRO A 215 -17.72 -7.38 1.10
C PRO A 215 -18.92 -8.33 1.25
N TYR A 216 -20.15 -7.80 1.22
CA TYR A 216 -21.38 -8.55 1.36
C TYR A 216 -22.18 -8.73 0.06
N SER A 217 -21.74 -8.11 -1.03
CA SER A 217 -22.41 -8.14 -2.33
C SER A 217 -21.40 -7.92 -3.45
N SER A 218 -21.15 -8.93 -4.27
CA SER A 218 -20.24 -8.86 -5.42
C SER A 218 -20.67 -7.85 -6.50
N ASP A 219 -21.95 -7.46 -6.50
CA ASP A 219 -22.53 -6.58 -7.50
C ASP A 219 -22.41 -5.10 -7.12
N GLU A 220 -21.92 -4.82 -5.90
CA GLU A 220 -21.82 -3.45 -5.40
C GLU A 220 -20.37 -3.01 -5.26
N VAL A 221 -20.03 -1.92 -5.94
CA VAL A 221 -18.73 -1.27 -5.85
C VAL A 221 -18.91 0.23 -5.68
N ILE A 222 -18.12 0.83 -4.82
CA ILE A 222 -18.02 2.29 -4.67
C ILE A 222 -16.64 2.72 -5.16
N ILE A 223 -16.60 3.81 -5.94
CA ILE A 223 -15.36 4.42 -6.43
C ILE A 223 -15.30 5.90 -6.07
N GLY A 224 -14.09 6.38 -5.83
CA GLY A 224 -13.77 7.80 -5.70
C GLY A 224 -13.10 8.31 -6.96
N THR A 225 -13.54 9.45 -7.47
CA THR A 225 -13.03 10.10 -8.68
C THR A 225 -12.82 11.59 -8.44
N ASP A 226 -12.20 12.30 -9.37
CA ASP A 226 -12.09 13.76 -9.34
C ASP A 226 -13.45 14.49 -9.34
N LEU A 227 -14.52 13.83 -9.79
CA LEU A 227 -15.89 14.39 -9.84
C LEU A 227 -16.78 13.89 -8.69
N GLY A 228 -16.22 13.23 -7.70
CA GLY A 228 -16.92 12.73 -6.52
C GLY A 228 -17.03 11.21 -6.45
N VAL A 229 -18.01 10.75 -5.68
CA VAL A 229 -18.18 9.32 -5.35
C VAL A 229 -19.30 8.74 -6.23
N TRP A 230 -19.02 7.56 -6.80
CA TRP A 230 -19.95 6.81 -7.64
C TRP A 230 -20.19 5.43 -7.03
N LYS A 231 -21.36 4.88 -7.27
CA LYS A 231 -21.74 3.55 -6.84
C LYS A 231 -22.39 2.79 -7.99
N THR A 232 -22.04 1.52 -8.17
CA THR A 232 -22.77 0.59 -9.02
C THR A 232 -23.49 -0.47 -8.18
N THR A 233 -24.54 -1.07 -8.74
CA THR A 233 -25.32 -2.15 -8.13
C THR A 233 -25.60 -3.28 -9.15
N ASN A 234 -24.81 -3.38 -10.19
CA ASN A 234 -24.95 -4.42 -11.22
C ASN A 234 -23.60 -4.73 -11.91
#